data_5f30116066433bf1aefb6acd942c5767
#
_entry.id   5f30116066433bf1aefb6acd942c5767
#
_cell.length_a   1.000
_cell.length_b   1.000
_cell.length_c   1.000
_cell.angle_alpha   90.00
_cell.angle_beta   90.00
_cell.angle_gamma   90.00
#
_symmetry.space_group_name_H-M   'P 1'
#
loop_
_entity.id
_entity.type
_entity.pdbx_description
1 polymer ?
#
loop_
_entity_poly.entity_id
_entity_poly.type
_entity_poly.pdbx_seq_one_letter_code
_entity_poly.pdbx_strand_id
1 'polypeptide(L)'
;MKKVDKKQWFVTGLTVLEKEGFAKITIDNLCGLLQITKGAFYHHFKNIDGYVDALMRYWLEVNTFEFIREVDKLNNPKEQQQKLADMAAYASIRNESVIRAWGYSSPNVRNYVAQADNIRL
;
A
#
# COMPACT_ATOMS: atom_id res chain seq x y z
N MET A 1 -22.90 -0.45 15.72
CA MET A 1 -22.18 0.42 14.80
C MET A 1 -20.92 -0.28 14.31
N LYS A 2 -20.72 -0.33 13.00
CA LYS A 2 -19.56 -0.99 12.41
C LYS A 2 -18.28 -0.20 12.71
N LYS A 3 -17.27 -0.88 13.24
CA LYS A 3 -15.96 -0.30 13.47
C LYS A 3 -14.96 -0.85 12.45
N VAL A 4 -14.25 0.04 11.79
CA VAL A 4 -13.24 -0.29 10.79
C VAL A 4 -11.91 0.30 11.27
N ASP A 5 -10.89 -0.53 11.42
CA ASP A 5 -9.57 -0.06 11.81
C ASP A 5 -8.79 0.49 10.61
N LYS A 6 -7.66 1.16 10.87
CA LYS A 6 -6.86 1.77 9.81
C LYS A 6 -6.34 0.74 8.82
N LYS A 7 -6.00 -0.45 9.26
CA LYS A 7 -5.52 -1.52 8.39
C LYS A 7 -6.56 -1.90 7.34
N GLN A 8 -7.85 -1.97 7.73
CA GLN A 8 -8.91 -2.27 6.79
C GLN A 8 -9.05 -1.19 5.71
N TRP A 9 -8.87 0.08 6.08
CA TRP A 9 -8.84 1.19 5.12
C TRP A 9 -7.71 0.99 4.10
N PHE A 10 -6.53 0.60 4.56
CA PHE A 10 -5.37 0.42 3.68
C PHE A 10 -5.49 -0.82 2.80
N VAL A 11 -5.94 -1.93 3.36
CA VAL A 11 -6.16 -3.16 2.58
C VAL A 11 -7.20 -2.92 1.48
N THR A 12 -8.28 -2.20 1.80
CA THR A 12 -9.31 -1.84 0.83
C THR A 12 -8.72 -0.95 -0.27
N GLY A 13 -7.92 0.05 0.10
CA GLY A 13 -7.27 0.94 -0.88
C GLY A 13 -6.35 0.19 -1.82
N LEU A 14 -5.53 -0.71 -1.31
CA LEU A 14 -4.63 -1.51 -2.15
C LEU A 14 -5.41 -2.45 -3.08
N THR A 15 -6.54 -2.99 -2.61
CA THR A 15 -7.41 -3.82 -3.44
C THR A 15 -8.04 -3.00 -4.58
N VAL A 16 -8.49 -1.78 -4.29
CA VAL A 16 -9.01 -0.86 -5.30
C VAL A 16 -7.95 -0.55 -6.35
N LEU A 17 -6.73 -0.26 -5.92
CA LEU A 17 -5.62 0.00 -6.85
C LEU A 17 -5.39 -1.18 -7.79
N GLU A 18 -5.39 -2.39 -7.25
CA GLU A 18 -5.15 -3.60 -8.03
C GLU A 18 -6.26 -3.86 -9.04
N LYS A 19 -7.51 -3.69 -8.64
CA LYS A 19 -8.68 -4.05 -9.47
C LYS A 19 -9.20 -2.93 -10.36
N GLU A 20 -9.17 -1.69 -9.88
CA GLU A 20 -9.84 -0.57 -10.54
C GLU A 20 -8.90 0.59 -10.91
N GLY A 21 -7.70 0.63 -10.34
CA GLY A 21 -6.74 1.70 -10.59
C GLY A 21 -6.89 2.89 -9.64
N PHE A 22 -5.94 3.82 -9.71
CA PHE A 22 -5.84 4.92 -8.75
C PHE A 22 -6.96 5.96 -8.87
N ALA A 23 -7.61 6.06 -10.02
CA ALA A 23 -8.72 7.00 -10.21
C ALA A 23 -9.90 6.68 -9.29
N LYS A 24 -10.01 5.44 -8.81
CA LYS A 24 -11.07 4.98 -7.92
C LYS A 24 -10.72 5.12 -6.44
N ILE A 25 -9.56 5.66 -6.11
CA ILE A 25 -9.20 6.00 -4.73
C ILE A 25 -9.90 7.31 -4.37
N THR A 26 -11.16 7.21 -3.98
CA THR A 26 -12.00 8.34 -3.59
C THR A 26 -12.68 8.02 -2.27
N ILE A 27 -13.05 9.07 -1.53
CA ILE A 27 -13.72 8.90 -0.24
C ILE A 27 -15.02 8.11 -0.42
N ASP A 28 -15.83 8.47 -1.43
CA ASP A 28 -17.11 7.81 -1.69
C ASP A 28 -16.93 6.32 -1.99
N ASN A 29 -15.97 5.98 -2.85
CA ASN A 29 -15.77 4.58 -3.22
C ASN A 29 -15.29 3.75 -2.03
N LEU A 30 -14.33 4.28 -1.27
CA LEU A 30 -13.78 3.59 -0.09
C LEU A 30 -14.86 3.39 0.97
N CYS A 31 -15.64 4.42 1.27
CA CYS A 31 -16.72 4.34 2.25
C CYS A 31 -17.81 3.36 1.80
N GLY A 32 -18.12 3.35 0.51
CA GLY A 32 -19.09 2.42 -0.05
C GLY A 32 -18.64 0.97 0.09
N LEU A 33 -17.38 0.68 -0.20
CA LEU A 33 -16.82 -0.67 -0.10
C LEU A 33 -16.75 -1.15 1.35
N LEU A 34 -16.40 -0.25 2.27
CA LEU A 34 -16.32 -0.58 3.70
C LEU A 34 -17.68 -0.51 4.40
N GLN A 35 -18.71 -0.04 3.71
CA GLN A 35 -20.05 0.14 4.26
C GLN A 35 -20.04 1.00 5.53
N ILE A 36 -19.38 2.16 5.42
CA ILE A 36 -19.18 3.08 6.55
C ILE A 36 -19.43 4.51 6.09
N THR A 37 -19.65 5.42 7.03
CA THR A 37 -19.96 6.82 6.73
C THR A 37 -18.70 7.62 6.40
N LYS A 38 -18.88 8.74 5.68
CA LYS A 38 -17.79 9.69 5.41
C LYS A 38 -17.21 10.27 6.71
N GLY A 39 -18.04 10.41 7.75
CA GLY A 39 -17.60 10.88 9.06
C GLY A 39 -16.51 9.97 9.64
N ALA A 40 -16.65 8.66 9.47
CA ALA A 40 -15.63 7.72 9.91
C ALA A 40 -14.32 7.91 9.16
N PHE A 41 -14.37 8.21 7.86
CA PHE A 41 -13.18 8.55 7.08
C PHE A 41 -12.48 9.77 7.67
N TYR A 42 -13.23 10.86 7.90
CA TYR A 42 -12.66 12.10 8.42
C TYR A 42 -12.16 11.98 9.86
N HIS A 43 -12.64 10.97 10.60
CA HIS A 43 -12.09 10.66 11.92
C HIS A 43 -10.65 10.16 11.85
N HIS A 44 -10.32 9.38 10.82
CA HIS A 44 -8.98 8.80 10.65
C HIS A 44 -8.07 9.66 9.77
N PHE A 45 -8.62 10.31 8.76
CA PHE A 45 -7.85 11.03 7.74
C PHE A 45 -8.46 12.41 7.49
N LYS A 46 -7.64 13.43 7.46
CA LYS A 46 -8.10 14.80 7.31
C LYS A 46 -8.77 15.05 5.95
N ASN A 47 -8.22 14.45 4.90
CA ASN A 47 -8.68 14.58 3.53
C ASN A 47 -8.15 13.39 2.72
N ILE A 48 -8.48 13.35 1.43
CA ILE A 48 -8.02 12.26 0.57
C ILE A 48 -6.51 12.24 0.41
N ASP A 49 -5.87 13.39 0.37
CA ASP A 49 -4.40 13.47 0.27
C ASP A 49 -3.74 12.88 1.50
N GLY A 50 -4.29 13.13 2.69
CA GLY A 50 -3.84 12.52 3.93
C GLY A 50 -3.99 11.01 3.94
N TYR A 51 -5.09 10.52 3.34
CA TYR A 51 -5.31 9.09 3.18
C TYR A 51 -4.27 8.47 2.24
N VAL A 52 -4.06 9.10 1.08
CA VAL A 52 -3.08 8.62 0.10
C VAL A 52 -1.69 8.56 0.70
N ASP A 53 -1.31 9.59 1.46
CA ASP A 53 -0.02 9.62 2.15
C ASP A 53 0.11 8.45 3.13
N ALA A 54 -0.91 8.21 3.93
CA ALA A 54 -0.93 7.11 4.90
C ALA A 54 -0.94 5.74 4.20
N LEU A 55 -1.69 5.62 3.10
CA LEU A 55 -1.75 4.40 2.30
C LEU A 55 -0.38 4.05 1.71
N MET A 56 0.32 5.04 1.18
CA MET A 56 1.65 4.84 0.60
C MET A 56 2.67 4.49 1.68
N ARG A 57 2.55 5.09 2.85
CA ARG A 57 3.42 4.75 4.00
C ARG A 57 3.19 3.31 4.43
N TYR A 58 1.94 2.87 4.47
CA TYR A 58 1.58 1.48 4.76
C TYR A 58 2.14 0.52 3.70
N TRP A 59 1.98 0.88 2.41
CA TRP A 59 2.51 0.09 1.30
C TRP A 59 4.03 -0.08 1.41
N LEU A 60 4.73 1.02 1.69
CA LEU A 60 6.18 1.01 1.84
C LEU A 60 6.60 0.10 2.99
N GLU A 61 5.91 0.18 4.12
CA GLU A 61 6.20 -0.62 5.30
C GLU A 61 5.97 -2.11 5.03
N VAL A 62 4.81 -2.47 4.50
CA VAL A 62 4.45 -3.87 4.26
C VAL A 62 5.31 -4.50 3.16
N ASN A 63 5.50 -3.78 2.05
CA ASN A 63 6.19 -4.35 0.89
C ASN A 63 7.71 -4.17 0.91
N THR A 64 8.25 -3.45 1.87
CA THR A 64 9.68 -3.19 1.94
C THR A 64 10.26 -3.61 3.28
N PHE A 65 9.81 -2.96 4.36
CA PHE A 65 10.40 -3.17 5.69
C PHE A 65 10.00 -4.50 6.32
N GLU A 66 8.73 -4.83 6.30
CA GLU A 66 8.22 -6.06 6.89
C GLU A 66 8.80 -7.29 6.17
N PHE A 67 8.95 -7.17 4.89
CA PHE A 67 9.59 -8.10 3.99
C PHE A 67 11.04 -8.39 4.41
N ILE A 68 11.82 -7.32 4.61
CA ILE A 68 13.22 -7.44 5.03
C ILE A 68 13.30 -8.13 6.38
N ARG A 69 12.42 -7.76 7.31
CA ARG A 69 12.39 -8.36 8.64
C ARG A 69 12.09 -9.85 8.59
N GLU A 70 11.17 -10.29 7.71
CA GLU A 70 10.88 -11.71 7.57
C GLU A 70 12.05 -12.50 6.99
N VAL A 71 12.72 -11.92 5.99
CA VAL A 71 13.91 -12.54 5.40
C VAL A 71 15.02 -12.67 6.44
N ASP A 72 15.22 -11.66 7.26
CA ASP A 72 16.27 -11.67 8.29
C ASP A 72 16.04 -12.73 9.37
N LYS A 73 14.81 -13.20 9.53
CA LYS A 73 14.50 -14.28 10.48
C LYS A 73 14.91 -15.66 9.97
N LEU A 74 15.18 -15.80 8.68
CA LEU A 74 15.62 -17.05 8.10
C LEU A 74 17.12 -17.25 8.36
N ASN A 75 17.48 -18.44 8.80
CA ASN A 75 18.87 -18.77 9.14
C ASN A 75 19.68 -19.32 7.98
N ASN A 76 19.03 -19.59 6.84
CA ASN A 76 19.65 -20.20 5.67
C ASN A 76 19.72 -19.18 4.53
N PRO A 77 20.94 -18.83 4.04
CA PRO A 77 21.08 -17.86 2.95
C PRO A 77 20.32 -18.24 1.68
N LYS A 78 20.20 -19.52 1.39
CA LYS A 78 19.48 -20.01 0.22
C LYS A 78 17.98 -19.76 0.36
N GLU A 79 17.42 -19.98 1.55
CA GLU A 79 16.03 -19.70 1.85
C GLU A 79 15.76 -18.19 1.82
N GLN A 80 16.70 -17.38 2.32
CA GLN A 80 16.60 -15.93 2.27
C GLN A 80 16.50 -15.40 0.83
N GLN A 81 17.35 -15.89 -0.05
CA GLN A 81 17.34 -15.51 -1.47
C GLN A 81 16.03 -15.93 -2.13
N GLN A 82 15.56 -17.15 -1.87
CA GLN A 82 14.33 -17.64 -2.47
C GLN A 82 13.12 -16.82 -1.98
N LYS A 83 13.07 -16.52 -0.69
CA LYS A 83 12.00 -15.71 -0.13
C LYS A 83 11.97 -14.31 -0.73
N LEU A 84 13.14 -13.67 -0.88
CA LEU A 84 13.25 -12.35 -1.50
C LEU A 84 12.75 -12.38 -2.95
N ALA A 85 13.15 -13.40 -3.72
CA ALA A 85 12.74 -13.54 -5.11
C ALA A 85 11.23 -13.72 -5.22
N ASP A 86 10.65 -14.59 -4.41
CA ASP A 86 9.21 -14.87 -4.40
C ASP A 86 8.41 -13.63 -4.06
N MET A 87 8.82 -12.91 -3.05
CA MET A 87 8.12 -11.73 -2.60
C MET A 87 8.27 -10.56 -3.58
N ALA A 88 9.44 -10.36 -4.16
CA ALA A 88 9.65 -9.34 -5.19
C ALA A 88 8.74 -9.59 -6.39
N ALA A 89 8.63 -10.83 -6.83
CA ALA A 89 7.74 -11.21 -7.91
C ALA A 89 6.27 -10.94 -7.56
N TYR A 90 5.88 -11.28 -6.33
CA TYR A 90 4.52 -11.06 -5.84
C TYR A 90 4.15 -9.57 -5.79
N ALA A 91 5.06 -8.75 -5.26
CA ALA A 91 4.85 -7.30 -5.18
C ALA A 91 4.72 -6.67 -6.56
N SER A 92 5.55 -7.11 -7.52
CA SER A 92 5.47 -6.64 -8.91
C SER A 92 4.15 -6.97 -9.57
N ILE A 93 3.59 -8.15 -9.28
CA ILE A 93 2.34 -8.57 -9.87
C ILE A 93 1.15 -7.80 -9.27
N ARG A 94 1.15 -7.58 -7.96
CA ARG A 94 -0.01 -7.02 -7.29
C ARG A 94 -0.18 -5.51 -7.41
N ASN A 95 0.71 -4.74 -6.87
CA ASN A 95 0.49 -3.29 -6.74
C ASN A 95 1.59 -2.43 -7.34
N GLU A 96 2.77 -2.96 -7.53
CA GLU A 96 3.96 -2.19 -7.90
C GLU A 96 3.75 -1.37 -9.17
N SER A 97 3.29 -2.02 -10.24
CA SER A 97 3.11 -1.34 -11.52
C SER A 97 2.03 -0.26 -11.46
N VAL A 98 0.95 -0.50 -10.74
CA VAL A 98 -0.14 0.46 -10.58
C VAL A 98 0.33 1.68 -9.79
N ILE A 99 1.08 1.45 -8.72
CA ILE A 99 1.61 2.54 -7.89
C ILE A 99 2.65 3.36 -8.66
N ARG A 100 3.51 2.72 -9.44
CA ARG A 100 4.46 3.45 -10.28
C ARG A 100 3.76 4.29 -11.34
N ALA A 101 2.71 3.77 -11.96
CA ALA A 101 1.90 4.53 -12.91
C ALA A 101 1.24 5.74 -12.23
N TRP A 102 0.75 5.56 -11.01
CA TRP A 102 0.16 6.66 -10.23
C TRP A 102 1.20 7.74 -9.94
N GLY A 103 2.45 7.37 -9.70
CA GLY A 103 3.55 8.29 -9.45
C GLY A 103 3.81 9.28 -10.58
N TYR A 104 3.42 8.96 -11.82
CA TYR A 104 3.56 9.90 -12.93
C TYR A 104 2.66 11.12 -12.78
N SER A 105 1.50 10.96 -12.15
CA SER A 105 0.55 12.06 -11.95
C SER A 105 0.55 12.61 -10.51
N SER A 106 1.14 11.90 -9.56
CA SER A 106 1.17 12.29 -8.16
C SER A 106 2.60 12.40 -7.64
N PRO A 107 3.12 13.63 -7.40
CA PRO A 107 4.45 13.80 -6.82
C PRO A 107 4.60 13.11 -5.46
N ASN A 108 3.55 13.09 -4.67
CA ASN A 108 3.54 12.45 -3.36
C ASN A 108 3.76 10.94 -3.48
N VAL A 109 3.02 10.28 -4.36
CA VAL A 109 3.16 8.85 -4.63
C VAL A 109 4.56 8.56 -5.19
N ARG A 110 5.02 9.39 -6.13
CA ARG A 110 6.37 9.25 -6.73
C ARG A 110 7.46 9.26 -5.67
N ASN A 111 7.32 10.10 -4.65
CA ASN A 111 8.29 10.19 -3.57
C ASN A 111 8.38 8.87 -2.79
N TYR A 112 7.26 8.22 -2.53
CA TYR A 112 7.25 6.91 -1.86
C TYR A 112 7.84 5.81 -2.73
N VAL A 113 7.59 5.85 -4.02
CA VAL A 113 8.21 4.91 -4.98
C VAL A 113 9.73 5.05 -4.96
N ALA A 114 10.22 6.29 -4.95
CA ALA A 114 11.67 6.56 -4.88
C ALA A 114 12.27 6.02 -3.57
N GLN A 115 11.57 6.16 -2.46
CA GLN A 115 12.02 5.62 -1.18
C GLN A 115 12.11 4.08 -1.23
N ALA A 116 11.11 3.43 -1.82
CA ALA A 116 11.10 1.98 -1.97
C ALA A 116 12.28 1.51 -2.83
N ASP A 117 12.54 2.19 -3.93
CA ASP A 117 13.66 1.86 -4.82
C ASP A 117 15.01 1.99 -4.10
N ASN A 118 15.18 3.04 -3.30
CA ASN A 118 16.41 3.25 -2.52
C ASN A 118 16.64 2.15 -1.49
N ILE A 119 15.59 1.68 -0.85
CA ILE A 119 15.70 0.63 0.17
C ILE A 119 16.04 -0.72 -0.45
N ARG A 120 15.51 -0.99 -1.65
CA ARG A 120 15.71 -2.27 -2.34
C ARG A 120 17.07 -2.40 -3.02
N LEU A 121 17.74 -1.29 -3.21
CA LEU A 121 19.09 -1.28 -3.76
C LEU A 121 20.09 -1.73 -2.70
#